data_aaa91cfed0a0fc9e480f7f5e88fb8fb5
#
_entry.id   aaa91cfed0a0fc9e480f7f5e88fb8fb5
#
_cell.length_a   1.000
_cell.length_b   1.000
_cell.length_c   1.000
_cell.angle_alpha   90.00
_cell.angle_beta   90.00
_cell.angle_gamma   90.00
#
_symmetry.space_group_name_H-M   'P 1'
#
loop_
_entity.id
_entity.type
_entity.pdbx_description
1 polymer ?
#
loop_
_entity_poly.entity_id
_entity_poly.type
_entity_poly.pdbx_seq_one_letter_code
_entity_poly.pdbx_strand_id
1 'polypeptide(L)'
;MTQTLEPPVATPVEPLQRAPKQKRGADGLRTPGWLYVVMALGLFLVVVPFIWMVVSSFKPEAEVRAIPPTWVPQDVTTENYDQLFTRLDFPTYFLNSAIVALAVTLGNVVFCSMLGYALAKLEFPGKRVLFALVLGTLMVPGVVTFVPLFVLTTNLGLTNTLPGMILPFLAGPFGVFLMRQYVLGLPDELIQAARVDGAGELTIFARIIMPLCGPAIATLGVLTFLASWNNFLWPLVVATSEDKYTLPVALALYAVGQNATQYGLLLAGSVVVVIPVLAVFLLLQRFIMQGVAMTGIK
;
A
#
# COMPACT_ATOMS: atom_id res chain seq x y z
N MET A 1 -52.14 44.93 52.20
CA MET A 1 -50.77 44.43 52.45
C MET A 1 -50.09 44.07 51.08
N THR A 2 -49.39 45.03 50.56
CA THR A 2 -48.71 44.89 49.25
C THR A 2 -47.26 44.58 49.55
N GLN A 3 -46.85 43.33 49.30
CA GLN A 3 -45.47 42.93 49.38
C GLN A 3 -44.74 43.36 48.10
N THR A 4 -43.83 44.32 48.24
CA THR A 4 -42.89 44.70 47.23
C THR A 4 -41.80 43.63 47.13
N LEU A 5 -41.75 42.89 45.99
CA LEU A 5 -40.64 41.96 45.65
C LEU A 5 -39.44 42.80 45.23
N GLU A 6 -38.38 42.78 46.03
CA GLU A 6 -37.10 43.32 45.65
C GLU A 6 -36.47 42.45 44.54
N PRO A 7 -35.84 43.05 43.49
CA PRO A 7 -35.14 42.28 42.46
C PRO A 7 -33.88 41.60 43.03
N PRO A 8 -33.50 40.40 42.55
CA PRO A 8 -32.35 39.70 43.03
C PRO A 8 -31.03 40.48 42.74
N VAL A 9 -30.26 40.66 43.80
CA VAL A 9 -28.93 41.31 43.73
C VAL A 9 -28.03 40.45 42.85
N ALA A 10 -27.53 41.06 41.72
CA ALA A 10 -26.57 40.43 40.83
C ALA A 10 -25.25 40.19 41.59
N THR A 11 -24.92 38.92 41.78
CA THR A 11 -23.59 38.55 42.31
C THR A 11 -22.49 39.00 41.31
N PRO A 12 -21.39 39.63 41.80
CA PRO A 12 -20.29 40.03 40.93
C PRO A 12 -19.72 38.79 40.25
N VAL A 13 -19.66 38.82 38.93
CA VAL A 13 -18.97 37.80 38.12
C VAL A 13 -17.48 37.95 38.39
N GLU A 14 -16.91 36.99 39.11
CA GLU A 14 -15.50 36.89 39.35
C GLU A 14 -14.76 36.81 37.97
N PRO A 15 -13.74 37.64 37.70
CA PRO A 15 -13.04 37.65 36.43
C PRO A 15 -12.37 36.29 36.23
N LEU A 16 -12.73 35.60 35.17
CA LEU A 16 -12.10 34.36 34.77
C LEU A 16 -10.59 34.49 34.84
N GLN A 17 -9.99 33.85 35.84
CA GLN A 17 -8.53 33.75 35.96
C GLN A 17 -8.02 33.13 34.65
N ARG A 18 -7.26 33.93 33.88
CA ARG A 18 -6.58 33.44 32.68
C ARG A 18 -5.73 32.24 33.09
N ALA A 19 -6.09 31.06 32.58
CA ALA A 19 -5.29 29.88 32.79
C ALA A 19 -3.80 30.19 32.51
N PRO A 20 -2.89 29.78 33.37
CA PRO A 20 -1.48 30.07 33.19
C PRO A 20 -1.09 29.58 31.80
N LYS A 21 -0.50 30.48 30.99
CA LYS A 21 0.12 30.11 29.70
C LYS A 21 1.11 28.98 30.03
N GLN A 22 0.68 27.74 29.77
CA GLN A 22 1.59 26.61 29.76
C GLN A 22 2.74 27.01 28.81
N LYS A 23 3.88 27.41 29.39
CA LYS A 23 5.12 27.50 28.64
C LYS A 23 5.27 26.09 28.00
N ARG A 24 4.96 25.95 26.71
CA ARG A 24 5.45 24.83 25.93
C ARG A 24 6.97 24.85 26.12
N GLY A 25 7.42 24.07 27.08
CA GLY A 25 8.83 23.80 27.26
C GLY A 25 9.27 23.16 25.94
N ALA A 26 10.00 23.93 25.16
CA ALA A 26 10.82 23.42 24.08
C ALA A 26 12.04 22.70 24.68
N ASP A 27 11.86 21.92 25.75
CA ASP A 27 12.73 20.81 26.09
C ASP A 27 12.43 19.69 25.10
N GLY A 28 12.78 19.96 23.84
CA GLY A 28 12.96 18.91 22.87
C GLY A 28 13.92 17.92 23.51
N LEU A 29 13.41 16.73 23.82
CA LEU A 29 14.23 15.57 24.17
C LEU A 29 15.38 15.55 23.15
N ARG A 30 16.55 16.06 23.56
CA ARG A 30 17.75 15.98 22.74
C ARG A 30 18.03 14.52 22.56
N THR A 31 17.64 13.98 21.42
CA THR A 31 17.92 12.59 21.07
C THR A 31 19.43 12.37 21.26
N PRO A 32 19.83 11.42 22.10
CA PRO A 32 21.24 11.18 22.38
C PRO A 32 21.97 10.84 21.08
N GLY A 33 23.17 11.39 20.88
CA GLY A 33 23.93 11.26 19.62
C GLY A 33 24.16 9.80 19.17
N TRP A 34 24.26 8.86 20.12
CA TRP A 34 24.41 7.44 19.81
C TRP A 34 23.21 6.88 19.04
N LEU A 35 21.99 7.42 19.24
CA LEU A 35 20.80 6.97 18.52
C LEU A 35 20.91 7.25 17.00
N TYR A 36 21.48 8.41 16.64
CA TYR A 36 21.73 8.72 15.22
C TYR A 36 22.75 7.75 14.62
N VAL A 37 23.77 7.33 15.38
CA VAL A 37 24.74 6.33 14.92
C VAL A 37 24.07 4.98 14.69
N VAL A 38 23.22 4.54 15.63
CA VAL A 38 22.47 3.27 15.47
C VAL A 38 21.54 3.33 14.26
N MET A 39 20.82 4.46 14.09
CA MET A 39 19.94 4.65 12.92
C MET A 39 20.74 4.67 11.62
N ALA A 40 21.89 5.33 11.57
CA ALA A 40 22.75 5.39 10.39
C ALA A 40 23.32 3.99 10.04
N LEU A 41 23.74 3.23 11.05
CA LEU A 41 24.18 1.84 10.86
C LEU A 41 23.04 0.95 10.34
N GLY A 42 21.86 1.07 10.94
CA GLY A 42 20.67 0.33 10.46
C GLY A 42 20.32 0.68 9.01
N LEU A 43 20.32 1.97 8.68
CA LEU A 43 20.09 2.44 7.31
C LEU A 43 21.15 1.89 6.35
N PHE A 44 22.42 1.96 6.72
CA PHE A 44 23.54 1.44 5.92
C PHE A 44 23.35 -0.04 5.62
N LEU A 45 23.07 -0.86 6.64
CA LEU A 45 22.83 -2.31 6.47
C LEU A 45 21.68 -2.62 5.50
N VAL A 46 20.61 -1.81 5.55
CA VAL A 46 19.45 -2.00 4.67
C VAL A 46 19.77 -1.54 3.23
N VAL A 47 20.54 -0.48 3.05
CA VAL A 47 20.82 0.10 1.73
C VAL A 47 21.93 -0.63 0.98
N VAL A 48 22.90 -1.23 1.67
CA VAL A 48 24.04 -1.94 1.05
C VAL A 48 23.64 -2.99 0.01
N PRO A 49 22.64 -3.89 0.26
CA PRO A 49 22.22 -4.86 -0.76
C PRO A 49 21.70 -4.20 -2.05
N PHE A 50 20.99 -3.07 -1.92
CA PHE A 50 20.47 -2.33 -3.08
C PHE A 50 21.60 -1.64 -3.85
N ILE A 51 22.58 -1.07 -3.16
CA ILE A 51 23.79 -0.52 -3.80
C ILE A 51 24.51 -1.64 -4.54
N TRP A 52 24.71 -2.80 -3.90
CA TRP A 52 25.31 -3.97 -4.53
C TRP A 52 24.54 -4.40 -5.78
N MET A 53 23.23 -4.48 -5.73
CA MET A 53 22.36 -4.82 -6.86
C MET A 53 22.58 -3.84 -8.04
N VAL A 54 22.53 -2.52 -7.75
CA VAL A 54 22.71 -1.48 -8.77
C VAL A 54 24.13 -1.54 -9.36
N VAL A 55 25.16 -1.63 -8.51
CA VAL A 55 26.57 -1.69 -8.97
C VAL A 55 26.81 -2.96 -9.78
N SER A 56 26.28 -4.09 -9.35
CA SER A 56 26.48 -5.37 -10.03
C SER A 56 25.67 -5.50 -11.33
N SER A 57 24.60 -4.72 -11.52
CA SER A 57 23.87 -4.67 -12.79
C SER A 57 24.69 -4.09 -13.95
N PHE A 58 25.76 -3.35 -13.64
CA PHE A 58 26.70 -2.80 -14.63
C PHE A 58 27.98 -3.63 -14.80
N LYS A 59 28.04 -4.85 -14.25
CA LYS A 59 29.16 -5.76 -14.42
C LYS A 59 28.91 -6.77 -15.53
N PRO A 60 29.98 -7.20 -16.26
CA PRO A 60 29.89 -8.37 -17.14
C PRO A 60 29.50 -9.62 -16.33
N GLU A 61 28.83 -10.56 -16.96
CA GLU A 61 28.37 -11.80 -16.30
C GLU A 61 29.55 -12.60 -15.67
N ALA A 62 30.72 -12.58 -16.30
CA ALA A 62 31.91 -13.24 -15.76
C ALA A 62 32.38 -12.63 -14.44
N GLU A 63 32.29 -11.28 -14.30
CA GLU A 63 32.67 -10.59 -13.08
C GLU A 63 31.59 -10.77 -11.98
N VAL A 64 30.32 -10.80 -12.35
CA VAL A 64 29.23 -11.08 -11.39
C VAL A 64 29.40 -12.44 -10.73
N ARG A 65 29.91 -13.42 -11.48
CA ARG A 65 30.18 -14.80 -11.02
C ARG A 65 31.52 -14.99 -10.34
N ALA A 66 32.39 -13.98 -10.36
CA ALA A 66 33.76 -14.12 -9.83
C ALA A 66 33.78 -14.41 -8.33
N ILE A 67 34.71 -15.26 -7.91
CA ILE A 67 34.96 -15.60 -6.50
C ILE A 67 36.43 -15.29 -6.19
N PRO A 68 36.72 -14.35 -5.29
CA PRO A 68 35.84 -13.57 -4.46
C PRO A 68 35.09 -12.50 -5.25
N PRO A 69 33.88 -12.09 -4.79
CA PRO A 69 33.08 -11.07 -5.48
C PRO A 69 33.76 -9.68 -5.35
N THR A 70 33.75 -8.92 -6.43
CA THR A 70 34.25 -7.54 -6.46
C THR A 70 33.18 -6.57 -5.98
N TRP A 71 33.54 -5.56 -5.19
CA TRP A 71 32.59 -4.52 -4.75
C TRP A 71 32.44 -3.41 -5.80
N VAL A 72 33.53 -3.09 -6.47
CA VAL A 72 33.58 -2.07 -7.52
C VAL A 72 33.77 -2.79 -8.86
N PRO A 73 33.00 -2.44 -9.91
CA PRO A 73 33.19 -3.01 -11.25
C PRO A 73 34.62 -2.78 -11.74
N GLN A 74 35.26 -3.81 -12.23
CA GLN A 74 36.54 -3.70 -12.94
C GLN A 74 36.29 -3.24 -14.37
N ASP A 75 35.27 -3.84 -15.01
CA ASP A 75 34.75 -3.43 -16.30
C ASP A 75 33.28 -3.00 -16.16
N VAL A 76 32.98 -1.76 -16.59
CA VAL A 76 31.62 -1.24 -16.59
C VAL A 76 30.97 -1.52 -17.94
N THR A 77 29.82 -2.20 -17.93
CA THR A 77 29.04 -2.51 -19.14
C THR A 77 27.58 -2.18 -18.99
N THR A 78 26.92 -1.78 -20.07
CA THR A 78 25.45 -1.63 -20.17
C THR A 78 24.80 -2.83 -20.86
N GLU A 79 25.57 -3.86 -21.21
CA GLU A 79 25.08 -5.01 -21.96
C GLU A 79 23.89 -5.72 -21.29
N ASN A 80 23.87 -5.79 -19.97
CA ASN A 80 22.74 -6.36 -19.23
C ASN A 80 21.44 -5.61 -19.50
N TYR A 81 21.49 -4.29 -19.58
CA TYR A 81 20.32 -3.45 -19.91
C TYR A 81 19.97 -3.55 -21.39
N ASP A 82 20.97 -3.56 -22.29
CA ASP A 82 20.73 -3.75 -23.72
C ASP A 82 20.05 -5.10 -23.99
N GLN A 83 20.49 -6.17 -23.32
CA GLN A 83 19.84 -7.48 -23.38
C GLN A 83 18.45 -7.46 -22.80
N LEU A 84 18.21 -6.75 -21.68
CA LEU A 84 16.90 -6.60 -21.05
C LEU A 84 15.90 -5.98 -22.03
N PHE A 85 16.28 -4.95 -22.78
CA PHE A 85 15.37 -4.22 -23.68
C PHE A 85 15.30 -4.79 -25.09
N THR A 86 16.30 -5.57 -25.53
CA THR A 86 16.34 -6.11 -26.90
C THR A 86 15.90 -7.56 -27.00
N ARG A 87 16.21 -8.39 -25.99
CA ARG A 87 15.83 -9.82 -25.97
C ARG A 87 14.49 -10.10 -25.33
N LEU A 88 14.05 -9.21 -24.42
CA LEU A 88 12.77 -9.31 -23.76
C LEU A 88 11.81 -8.32 -24.39
N ASP A 89 10.55 -8.70 -24.55
CA ASP A 89 9.48 -7.72 -24.83
C ASP A 89 9.15 -6.94 -23.55
N PHE A 90 10.20 -6.25 -23.05
CA PHE A 90 10.16 -5.50 -21.80
C PHE A 90 8.99 -4.50 -21.71
N PRO A 91 8.66 -3.71 -22.77
CA PRO A 91 7.54 -2.82 -22.73
C PRO A 91 6.22 -3.53 -22.43
N THR A 92 5.96 -4.67 -23.06
CA THR A 92 4.76 -5.47 -22.84
C THR A 92 4.69 -6.01 -21.41
N TYR A 93 5.79 -6.57 -20.89
CA TYR A 93 5.82 -7.11 -19.51
C TYR A 93 5.66 -6.02 -18.45
N PHE A 94 6.29 -4.87 -18.67
CA PHE A 94 6.14 -3.71 -17.79
C PHE A 94 4.70 -3.19 -17.82
N LEU A 95 4.11 -3.06 -19.00
CA LEU A 95 2.74 -2.59 -19.17
C LEU A 95 1.74 -3.55 -18.53
N ASN A 96 1.89 -4.87 -18.73
CA ASN A 96 1.06 -5.88 -18.07
C ASN A 96 1.14 -5.75 -16.54
N SER A 97 2.36 -5.65 -15.98
CA SER A 97 2.54 -5.44 -14.54
C SER A 97 1.88 -4.16 -14.05
N ALA A 98 2.02 -3.06 -14.80
CA ALA A 98 1.43 -1.78 -14.45
C ALA A 98 -0.12 -1.84 -14.49
N ILE A 99 -0.69 -2.43 -15.54
CA ILE A 99 -2.15 -2.59 -15.68
C ILE A 99 -2.68 -3.45 -14.52
N VAL A 100 -2.07 -4.61 -14.26
CA VAL A 100 -2.53 -5.51 -13.19
C VAL A 100 -2.40 -4.81 -11.83
N ALA A 101 -1.24 -4.24 -11.51
CA ALA A 101 -1.02 -3.61 -10.21
C ALA A 101 -1.92 -2.40 -9.97
N LEU A 102 -2.09 -1.54 -10.98
CA LEU A 102 -2.95 -0.36 -10.87
C LEU A 102 -4.43 -0.75 -10.80
N ALA A 103 -4.89 -1.69 -11.62
CA ALA A 103 -6.28 -2.14 -11.60
C ALA A 103 -6.65 -2.79 -10.26
N VAL A 104 -5.79 -3.66 -9.73
CA VAL A 104 -5.98 -4.29 -8.41
C VAL A 104 -5.97 -3.23 -7.31
N THR A 105 -5.05 -2.27 -7.36
CA THR A 105 -4.96 -1.19 -6.37
C THR A 105 -6.20 -0.31 -6.39
N LEU A 106 -6.61 0.16 -7.56
CA LEU A 106 -7.81 0.98 -7.72
C LEU A 106 -9.07 0.23 -7.28
N GLY A 107 -9.18 -1.06 -7.66
CA GLY A 107 -10.28 -1.93 -7.21
C GLY A 107 -10.33 -2.02 -5.68
N ASN A 108 -9.20 -2.29 -5.03
CA ASN A 108 -9.14 -2.31 -3.56
C ASN A 108 -9.50 -0.96 -2.94
N VAL A 109 -8.97 0.14 -3.45
CA VAL A 109 -9.31 1.48 -2.94
C VAL A 109 -10.80 1.74 -3.03
N VAL A 110 -11.44 1.39 -4.16
CA VAL A 110 -12.87 1.64 -4.36
C VAL A 110 -13.72 0.65 -3.55
N PHE A 111 -13.57 -0.65 -3.80
CA PHE A 111 -14.46 -1.67 -3.23
C PHE A 111 -14.25 -1.86 -1.73
N CYS A 112 -13.01 -1.85 -1.25
CA CYS A 112 -12.76 -1.98 0.19
C CYS A 112 -13.20 -0.73 0.96
N SER A 113 -13.10 0.47 0.37
CA SER A 113 -13.62 1.69 1.01
C SER A 113 -15.14 1.69 1.05
N MET A 114 -15.82 1.27 -0.03
CA MET A 114 -17.28 1.16 -0.05
C MET A 114 -17.79 0.15 0.98
N LEU A 115 -17.19 -1.05 1.01
CA LEU A 115 -17.55 -2.08 1.99
C LEU A 115 -17.18 -1.64 3.42
N GLY A 116 -16.03 -1.02 3.60
CA GLY A 116 -15.60 -0.46 4.88
C GLY A 116 -16.57 0.59 5.41
N TYR A 117 -17.00 1.52 4.56
CA TYR A 117 -18.00 2.53 4.89
C TYR A 117 -19.36 1.89 5.26
N ALA A 118 -19.86 0.99 4.41
CA ALA A 118 -21.13 0.30 4.66
C ALA A 118 -21.10 -0.47 6.00
N LEU A 119 -20.03 -1.21 6.26
CA LEU A 119 -19.84 -1.96 7.50
C LEU A 119 -19.55 -1.08 8.73
N ALA A 120 -19.12 0.16 8.55
CA ALA A 120 -18.91 1.10 9.66
C ALA A 120 -20.17 1.89 10.01
N LYS A 121 -20.80 2.53 9.03
CA LYS A 121 -21.77 3.61 9.23
C LYS A 121 -23.20 3.29 8.80
N LEU A 122 -23.42 2.29 7.93
CA LEU A 122 -24.76 1.90 7.52
C LEU A 122 -25.34 0.86 8.48
N GLU A 123 -26.67 0.90 8.68
CA GLU A 123 -27.38 -0.11 9.43
C GLU A 123 -28.21 -0.98 8.46
N PHE A 124 -27.92 -2.27 8.48
CA PHE A 124 -28.62 -3.27 7.66
C PHE A 124 -28.59 -4.65 8.33
N PRO A 125 -29.59 -5.52 8.05
CA PRO A 125 -29.62 -6.86 8.61
C PRO A 125 -28.43 -7.68 8.13
N GLY A 126 -27.81 -8.46 9.03
CA GLY A 126 -26.65 -9.30 8.69
C GLY A 126 -25.29 -8.60 8.73
N LYS A 127 -25.20 -7.29 8.98
CA LYS A 127 -23.94 -6.53 9.07
C LYS A 127 -22.86 -7.22 9.91
N ARG A 128 -23.22 -7.76 11.08
CA ARG A 128 -22.28 -8.46 11.98
C ARG A 128 -21.76 -9.76 11.37
N VAL A 129 -22.63 -10.53 10.71
CA VAL A 129 -22.27 -11.78 10.06
C VAL A 129 -21.34 -11.49 8.88
N LEU A 130 -21.67 -10.50 8.06
CA LEU A 130 -20.83 -10.12 6.93
C LEU A 130 -19.43 -9.67 7.38
N PHE A 131 -19.34 -8.90 8.45
CA PHE A 131 -18.05 -8.50 8.99
C PHE A 131 -17.28 -9.70 9.60
N ALA A 132 -17.98 -10.62 10.28
CA ALA A 132 -17.35 -11.85 10.78
C ALA A 132 -16.81 -12.72 9.64
N LEU A 133 -17.51 -12.79 8.49
CA LEU A 133 -17.01 -13.48 7.29
C LEU A 133 -15.73 -12.80 6.76
N VAL A 134 -15.70 -11.47 6.69
CA VAL A 134 -14.48 -10.73 6.29
C VAL A 134 -13.31 -11.06 7.22
N LEU A 135 -13.54 -11.09 8.53
CA LEU A 135 -12.49 -11.48 9.49
C LEU A 135 -12.10 -12.96 9.34
N GLY A 136 -13.07 -13.84 9.11
CA GLY A 136 -12.83 -15.27 8.86
C GLY A 136 -11.93 -15.50 7.65
N THR A 137 -12.13 -14.74 6.56
CA THR A 137 -11.29 -14.85 5.37
C THR A 137 -9.85 -14.38 5.61
N LEU A 138 -9.61 -13.44 6.54
CA LEU A 138 -8.25 -13.05 6.94
C LEU A 138 -7.47 -14.18 7.65
N MET A 139 -8.19 -15.12 8.28
CA MET A 139 -7.56 -16.24 8.98
C MET A 139 -7.17 -17.39 8.05
N VAL A 140 -7.71 -17.40 6.82
CA VAL A 140 -7.40 -18.44 5.83
C VAL A 140 -6.08 -18.08 5.12
N PRO A 141 -5.03 -18.91 5.23
CA PRO A 141 -3.80 -18.66 4.49
C PRO A 141 -4.04 -18.67 2.98
N GLY A 142 -3.53 -17.67 2.27
CA GLY A 142 -3.74 -17.51 0.82
C GLY A 142 -3.26 -18.72 -0.01
N VAL A 143 -2.25 -19.47 0.49
CA VAL A 143 -1.76 -20.68 -0.16
C VAL A 143 -2.83 -21.77 -0.22
N VAL A 144 -3.71 -21.88 0.78
CA VAL A 144 -4.80 -22.88 0.81
C VAL A 144 -5.84 -22.59 -0.28
N THR A 145 -6.11 -21.33 -0.55
CA THR A 145 -7.10 -20.90 -1.55
C THR A 145 -6.54 -20.83 -2.96
N PHE A 146 -5.22 -20.97 -3.13
CA PHE A 146 -4.53 -20.79 -4.42
C PHE A 146 -5.04 -21.76 -5.51
N VAL A 147 -5.04 -23.07 -5.21
CA VAL A 147 -5.50 -24.09 -6.18
C VAL A 147 -6.99 -23.96 -6.49
N PRO A 148 -7.90 -23.87 -5.50
CA PRO A 148 -9.31 -23.62 -5.78
C PRO A 148 -9.57 -22.37 -6.63
N LEU A 149 -8.82 -21.28 -6.35
CA LEU A 149 -8.94 -20.04 -7.11
C LEU A 149 -8.48 -20.21 -8.57
N PHE A 150 -7.41 -20.97 -8.80
CA PHE A 150 -6.94 -21.28 -10.14
C PHE A 150 -7.97 -22.12 -10.92
N VAL A 151 -8.55 -23.16 -10.29
CA VAL A 151 -9.61 -23.96 -10.90
C VAL A 151 -10.83 -23.08 -11.27
N LEU A 152 -11.23 -22.18 -10.36
CA LEU A 152 -12.33 -21.24 -10.63
C LEU A 152 -12.00 -20.33 -11.81
N THR A 153 -10.80 -19.77 -11.85
CA THR A 153 -10.34 -18.87 -12.93
C THR A 153 -10.32 -19.62 -14.27
N THR A 154 -9.89 -20.87 -14.27
CA THR A 154 -9.90 -21.74 -15.47
C THR A 154 -11.32 -22.04 -15.93
N ASN A 155 -12.22 -22.41 -15.02
CA ASN A 155 -13.62 -22.70 -15.36
C ASN A 155 -14.38 -21.47 -15.90
N LEU A 156 -13.96 -20.26 -15.52
CA LEU A 156 -14.48 -19.01 -16.03
C LEU A 156 -13.86 -18.59 -17.38
N GLY A 157 -12.91 -19.36 -17.93
CA GLY A 157 -12.22 -19.04 -19.18
C GLY A 157 -11.30 -17.83 -19.08
N LEU A 158 -10.81 -17.50 -17.88
CA LEU A 158 -9.98 -16.33 -17.62
C LEU A 158 -8.48 -16.63 -17.58
N THR A 159 -8.06 -17.88 -17.82
CA THR A 159 -6.65 -18.23 -17.99
C THR A 159 -6.06 -17.50 -19.20
N ASN A 160 -4.79 -17.17 -19.11
CA ASN A 160 -4.06 -16.39 -20.12
C ASN A 160 -4.66 -15.01 -20.43
N THR A 161 -5.28 -14.38 -19.45
CA THR A 161 -5.84 -13.03 -19.58
C THR A 161 -5.46 -12.12 -18.42
N LEU A 162 -5.33 -10.80 -18.66
CA LEU A 162 -5.14 -9.83 -17.60
C LEU A 162 -6.32 -9.78 -16.60
N PRO A 163 -7.60 -9.87 -17.03
CA PRO A 163 -8.72 -10.01 -16.09
C PRO A 163 -8.59 -11.20 -15.14
N GLY A 164 -8.05 -12.33 -15.57
CA GLY A 164 -7.80 -13.49 -14.70
C GLY A 164 -6.78 -13.21 -13.61
N MET A 165 -5.85 -12.28 -13.85
CA MET A 165 -4.88 -11.81 -12.84
C MET A 165 -5.47 -10.74 -11.92
N ILE A 166 -6.46 -9.97 -12.37
CA ILE A 166 -6.99 -8.78 -11.69
C ILE A 166 -8.22 -9.12 -10.83
N LEU A 167 -9.24 -9.77 -11.42
CA LEU A 167 -10.56 -9.92 -10.81
C LEU A 167 -10.55 -10.57 -9.41
N PRO A 168 -9.75 -11.63 -9.16
CA PRO A 168 -9.73 -12.27 -7.85
C PRO A 168 -9.23 -11.35 -6.71
N PHE A 169 -8.52 -10.28 -7.05
CA PHE A 169 -7.85 -9.41 -6.09
C PHE A 169 -8.42 -7.99 -6.04
N LEU A 170 -9.56 -7.71 -6.68
CA LEU A 170 -10.17 -6.37 -6.69
C LEU A 170 -10.63 -5.89 -5.31
N ALA A 171 -10.91 -6.80 -4.38
CA ALA A 171 -11.28 -6.47 -3.01
C ALA A 171 -10.63 -7.48 -2.05
N GLY A 172 -9.71 -7.00 -1.22
CA GLY A 172 -9.04 -7.82 -0.21
C GLY A 172 -9.67 -7.64 1.18
N PRO A 173 -9.80 -8.72 1.98
CA PRO A 173 -10.41 -8.64 3.30
C PRO A 173 -9.63 -7.71 4.26
N PHE A 174 -8.32 -7.63 4.14
CA PHE A 174 -7.50 -6.67 4.88
C PHE A 174 -7.87 -5.22 4.56
N GLY A 175 -8.10 -4.91 3.28
CA GLY A 175 -8.50 -3.57 2.86
C GLY A 175 -9.86 -3.17 3.44
N VAL A 176 -10.83 -4.09 3.43
CA VAL A 176 -12.16 -3.87 4.04
C VAL A 176 -12.03 -3.63 5.55
N PHE A 177 -11.24 -4.44 6.24
CA PHE A 177 -10.99 -4.27 7.67
C PHE A 177 -10.33 -2.92 7.97
N LEU A 178 -9.24 -2.57 7.26
CA LEU A 178 -8.52 -1.31 7.44
C LEU A 178 -9.45 -0.10 7.25
N MET A 179 -10.18 -0.07 6.14
CA MET A 179 -11.09 1.03 5.82
C MET A 179 -12.23 1.14 6.84
N ARG A 180 -12.82 0.01 7.25
CA ARG A 180 -13.84 0.01 8.30
C ARG A 180 -13.32 0.59 9.61
N GLN A 181 -12.14 0.16 10.08
CA GLN A 181 -11.58 0.67 11.34
C GLN A 181 -11.32 2.18 11.28
N TYR A 182 -10.83 2.66 10.13
CA TYR A 182 -10.59 4.09 9.95
C TYR A 182 -11.90 4.90 9.92
N VAL A 183 -12.90 4.44 9.16
CA VAL A 183 -14.20 5.09 9.03
C VAL A 183 -14.97 5.11 10.36
N LEU A 184 -14.83 4.10 11.21
CA LEU A 184 -15.40 4.09 12.56
C LEU A 184 -14.90 5.24 13.43
N GLY A 185 -13.68 5.71 13.21
CA GLY A 185 -13.09 6.85 13.93
C GLY A 185 -13.58 8.21 13.45
N LEU A 186 -14.33 8.29 12.34
CA LEU A 186 -14.88 9.55 11.85
C LEU A 186 -16.15 9.94 12.62
N PRO A 187 -16.34 11.25 12.94
CA PRO A 187 -17.53 11.75 13.62
C PRO A 187 -18.81 11.44 12.84
N ASP A 188 -19.84 10.93 13.53
CA ASP A 188 -21.13 10.62 12.92
C ASP A 188 -21.92 11.89 12.57
N GLU A 189 -21.65 12.99 13.24
CA GLU A 189 -22.29 14.30 13.04
C GLU A 189 -22.10 14.80 11.60
N LEU A 190 -20.97 14.52 10.97
CA LEU A 190 -20.71 14.89 9.57
C LEU A 190 -21.66 14.18 8.60
N ILE A 191 -21.93 12.90 8.86
CA ILE A 191 -22.82 12.09 8.05
C ILE A 191 -24.27 12.49 8.28
N GLN A 192 -24.64 12.74 9.56
CA GLN A 192 -25.99 13.18 9.93
C GLN A 192 -26.32 14.55 9.35
N ALA A 193 -25.41 15.52 9.42
CA ALA A 193 -25.59 16.83 8.81
C ALA A 193 -25.84 16.72 7.30
N ALA A 194 -25.02 15.93 6.59
CA ALA A 194 -25.18 15.72 5.16
C ALA A 194 -26.53 15.04 4.80
N ARG A 195 -27.04 14.13 5.64
CA ARG A 195 -28.36 13.53 5.45
C ARG A 195 -29.50 14.54 5.65
N VAL A 196 -29.36 15.44 6.62
CA VAL A 196 -30.32 16.55 6.83
C VAL A 196 -30.33 17.49 5.61
N ASP A 197 -29.15 17.71 5.00
CA ASP A 197 -29.02 18.47 3.75
C ASP A 197 -29.52 17.73 2.51
N GLY A 198 -30.07 16.51 2.66
CA GLY A 198 -30.63 15.71 1.58
C GLY A 198 -29.61 14.93 0.75
N ALA A 199 -28.35 14.81 1.19
CA ALA A 199 -27.34 14.05 0.46
C ALA A 199 -27.62 12.54 0.53
N GLY A 200 -27.63 11.86 -0.63
CA GLY A 200 -27.71 10.39 -0.68
C GLY A 200 -26.39 9.73 -0.26
N GLU A 201 -26.45 8.46 0.15
CA GLU A 201 -25.32 7.70 0.71
C GLU A 201 -24.07 7.66 -0.22
N LEU A 202 -24.24 7.55 -1.54
CA LEU A 202 -23.12 7.58 -2.50
C LEU A 202 -22.46 8.96 -2.53
N THR A 203 -23.23 10.04 -2.36
CA THR A 203 -22.70 11.41 -2.29
C THR A 203 -21.91 11.61 -1.00
N ILE A 204 -22.45 11.14 0.13
CA ILE A 204 -21.78 11.16 1.44
C ILE A 204 -20.45 10.38 1.33
N PHE A 205 -20.50 9.17 0.79
CA PHE A 205 -19.32 8.36 0.60
C PHE A 205 -18.25 9.09 -0.23
N ALA A 206 -18.62 9.55 -1.44
CA ALA A 206 -17.66 10.10 -2.39
C ALA A 206 -17.13 11.48 -2.00
N ARG A 207 -17.98 12.37 -1.45
CA ARG A 207 -17.64 13.77 -1.19
C ARG A 207 -17.20 14.08 0.24
N ILE A 208 -17.56 13.22 1.19
CA ILE A 208 -17.24 13.43 2.61
C ILE A 208 -16.29 12.35 3.11
N ILE A 209 -16.68 11.08 3.02
CA ILE A 209 -15.92 9.98 3.61
C ILE A 209 -14.60 9.74 2.89
N MET A 210 -14.61 9.61 1.56
CA MET A 210 -13.39 9.34 0.78
C MET A 210 -12.30 10.41 0.98
N PRO A 211 -12.57 11.71 0.92
CA PRO A 211 -11.56 12.73 1.19
C PRO A 211 -11.00 12.68 2.62
N LEU A 212 -11.84 12.40 3.61
CA LEU A 212 -11.42 12.27 5.01
C LEU A 212 -10.57 11.02 5.26
N CYS A 213 -10.76 9.97 4.46
CA CYS A 213 -10.00 8.71 4.54
C CYS A 213 -8.65 8.77 3.80
N GLY A 214 -8.20 9.93 3.34
CA GLY A 214 -6.96 10.07 2.57
C GLY A 214 -5.76 9.27 3.09
N PRO A 215 -5.39 9.35 4.39
CA PRO A 215 -4.27 8.58 4.95
C PRO A 215 -4.48 7.06 4.89
N ALA A 216 -5.70 6.58 5.17
CA ALA A 216 -6.02 5.14 5.12
C ALA A 216 -6.01 4.62 3.67
N ILE A 217 -6.55 5.41 2.74
CA ILE A 217 -6.54 5.11 1.30
C ILE A 217 -5.11 5.04 0.76
N ALA A 218 -4.25 5.99 1.15
CA ALA A 218 -2.85 5.96 0.75
C ALA A 218 -2.13 4.72 1.28
N THR A 219 -2.37 4.37 2.54
CA THR A 219 -1.80 3.15 3.14
C THR A 219 -2.29 1.89 2.41
N LEU A 220 -3.59 1.78 2.19
CA LEU A 220 -4.18 0.67 1.43
C LEU A 220 -3.60 0.60 0.02
N GLY A 221 -3.52 1.75 -0.67
CA GLY A 221 -3.00 1.85 -2.03
C GLY A 221 -1.55 1.39 -2.13
N VAL A 222 -0.67 1.86 -1.24
CA VAL A 222 0.74 1.43 -1.23
C VAL A 222 0.87 -0.06 -0.97
N LEU A 223 0.19 -0.58 0.06
CA LEU A 223 0.30 -2.00 0.41
C LEU A 223 -0.25 -2.91 -0.70
N THR A 224 -1.38 -2.53 -1.31
CA THR A 224 -1.97 -3.31 -2.40
C THR A 224 -1.12 -3.23 -3.67
N PHE A 225 -0.61 -2.03 -4.01
CA PHE A 225 0.29 -1.88 -5.15
C PHE A 225 1.55 -2.73 -5.00
N LEU A 226 2.22 -2.67 -3.85
CA LEU A 226 3.40 -3.46 -3.56
C LEU A 226 3.11 -4.97 -3.66
N ALA A 227 2.01 -5.43 -3.06
CA ALA A 227 1.62 -6.83 -3.10
C ALA A 227 1.32 -7.31 -4.54
N SER A 228 0.64 -6.48 -5.34
CA SER A 228 0.29 -6.82 -6.72
C SER A 228 1.47 -6.69 -7.68
N TRP A 229 2.27 -5.63 -7.56
CA TRP A 229 3.45 -5.38 -8.40
C TRP A 229 4.51 -6.49 -8.26
N ASN A 230 4.75 -6.95 -7.03
CA ASN A 230 5.73 -8.01 -6.75
C ASN A 230 5.11 -9.42 -6.83
N ASN A 231 3.85 -9.56 -7.22
CA ASN A 231 3.20 -10.86 -7.31
C ASN A 231 3.81 -11.66 -8.47
N PHE A 232 4.35 -12.81 -8.13
CA PHE A 232 4.98 -13.73 -9.07
C PHE A 232 4.14 -14.99 -9.30
N LEU A 233 3.70 -15.63 -8.21
CA LEU A 233 3.09 -16.96 -8.28
C LEU A 233 1.77 -16.98 -9.06
N TRP A 234 0.90 -15.99 -8.83
CA TRP A 234 -0.41 -15.97 -9.48
C TRP A 234 -0.30 -15.68 -10.98
N PRO A 235 0.42 -14.63 -11.43
CA PRO A 235 0.66 -14.42 -12.84
C PRO A 235 1.37 -15.61 -13.52
N LEU A 236 2.31 -16.29 -12.84
CA LEU A 236 3.03 -17.44 -13.39
C LEU A 236 2.09 -18.59 -13.78
N VAL A 237 1.06 -18.85 -12.99
CA VAL A 237 0.12 -19.96 -13.28
C VAL A 237 -1.03 -19.55 -14.22
N VAL A 238 -1.41 -18.26 -14.23
CA VAL A 238 -2.49 -17.75 -15.05
C VAL A 238 -2.02 -17.41 -16.46
N ALA A 239 -0.83 -16.83 -16.64
CA ALA A 239 -0.26 -16.50 -17.94
C ALA A 239 0.39 -17.73 -18.56
N THR A 240 -0.11 -18.17 -19.70
CA THR A 240 0.42 -19.32 -20.45
C THR A 240 1.15 -18.92 -21.71
N SER A 241 1.12 -17.65 -22.10
CA SER A 241 1.83 -17.10 -23.25
C SER A 241 2.65 -15.87 -22.85
N GLU A 242 3.74 -15.64 -23.58
CA GLU A 242 4.71 -14.57 -23.29
C GLU A 242 4.08 -13.17 -23.29
N ASP A 243 3.16 -12.90 -24.21
CA ASP A 243 2.46 -11.62 -24.34
C ASP A 243 1.60 -11.25 -23.10
N LYS A 244 1.38 -12.20 -22.19
CA LYS A 244 0.65 -12.00 -20.93
C LYS A 244 1.54 -12.00 -19.70
N TYR A 245 2.84 -12.26 -19.85
CA TYR A 245 3.74 -12.26 -18.70
C TYR A 245 3.78 -10.89 -18.02
N THR A 246 3.83 -10.92 -16.71
CA THR A 246 4.21 -9.75 -15.89
C THR A 246 5.72 -9.69 -15.78
N LEU A 247 6.26 -8.53 -15.44
CA LEU A 247 7.69 -8.30 -15.35
C LEU A 247 8.41 -9.27 -14.39
N PRO A 248 7.90 -9.55 -13.17
CA PRO A 248 8.50 -10.57 -12.29
C PRO A 248 8.53 -11.97 -12.91
N VAL A 249 7.48 -12.37 -13.64
CA VAL A 249 7.41 -13.68 -14.31
C VAL A 249 8.42 -13.74 -15.46
N ALA A 250 8.44 -12.73 -16.32
CA ALA A 250 9.35 -12.68 -17.43
C ALA A 250 10.81 -12.72 -16.96
N LEU A 251 11.19 -11.90 -15.98
CA LEU A 251 12.54 -11.90 -15.42
C LEU A 251 12.93 -13.26 -14.83
N ALA A 252 12.05 -13.93 -14.11
CA ALA A 252 12.33 -15.24 -13.55
C ALA A 252 12.53 -16.29 -14.63
N LEU A 253 11.68 -16.31 -15.66
CA LEU A 253 11.75 -17.31 -16.73
C LEU A 253 12.97 -17.10 -17.65
N TYR A 254 13.30 -15.85 -17.96
CA TYR A 254 14.42 -15.54 -18.86
C TYR A 254 15.79 -15.50 -18.16
N ALA A 255 15.84 -14.98 -16.93
CA ALA A 255 17.09 -14.90 -16.20
C ALA A 255 17.50 -16.24 -15.55
N VAL A 256 16.54 -17.13 -15.27
CA VAL A 256 16.77 -18.48 -14.70
C VAL A 256 16.52 -19.57 -15.76
N GLY A 257 16.79 -19.26 -17.03
CA GLY A 257 16.53 -20.17 -18.16
C GLY A 257 17.29 -21.49 -18.13
N GLN A 258 16.93 -22.39 -19.05
CA GLN A 258 17.34 -23.81 -19.06
C GLN A 258 18.87 -24.06 -19.11
N ASN A 259 19.69 -23.08 -19.51
CA ASN A 259 21.10 -23.31 -19.77
C ASN A 259 22.08 -22.67 -18.78
N ALA A 260 21.71 -21.60 -18.10
CA ALA A 260 22.41 -20.99 -16.97
C ALA A 260 21.68 -19.74 -16.49
N THR A 261 21.70 -19.46 -15.19
CA THR A 261 21.20 -18.20 -14.64
C THR A 261 22.05 -17.04 -15.13
N GLN A 262 21.45 -16.05 -15.76
CA GLN A 262 22.10 -14.80 -16.14
C GLN A 262 21.94 -13.78 -15.03
N TYR A 263 22.90 -13.75 -14.11
CA TYR A 263 22.82 -12.89 -12.92
C TYR A 263 22.86 -11.39 -13.26
N GLY A 264 23.68 -11.00 -14.26
CA GLY A 264 23.73 -9.61 -14.71
C GLY A 264 22.38 -9.11 -15.22
N LEU A 265 21.70 -9.90 -16.06
CA LEU A 265 20.37 -9.61 -16.58
C LEU A 265 19.32 -9.56 -15.44
N LEU A 266 19.39 -10.52 -14.50
CA LEU A 266 18.48 -10.55 -13.34
C LEU A 266 18.65 -9.31 -12.47
N LEU A 267 19.87 -8.88 -12.19
CA LEU A 267 20.18 -7.70 -11.40
C LEU A 267 19.72 -6.42 -12.11
N ALA A 268 19.98 -6.28 -13.42
CA ALA A 268 19.49 -5.14 -14.21
C ALA A 268 17.96 -5.07 -14.21
N GLY A 269 17.28 -6.20 -14.44
CA GLY A 269 15.82 -6.28 -14.36
C GLY A 269 15.30 -5.95 -12.97
N SER A 270 15.95 -6.42 -11.91
CA SER A 270 15.60 -6.13 -10.52
C SER A 270 15.70 -4.63 -10.20
N VAL A 271 16.73 -3.94 -10.70
CA VAL A 271 16.87 -2.48 -10.57
C VAL A 271 15.66 -1.78 -11.19
N VAL A 272 15.24 -2.19 -12.38
CA VAL A 272 14.09 -1.59 -13.07
C VAL A 272 12.77 -1.88 -12.31
N VAL A 273 12.60 -3.09 -11.77
CA VAL A 273 11.40 -3.45 -10.97
C VAL A 273 11.27 -2.60 -9.72
N VAL A 274 12.38 -2.19 -9.10
CA VAL A 274 12.36 -1.37 -7.87
C VAL A 274 11.92 0.08 -8.14
N ILE A 275 12.15 0.62 -9.34
CA ILE A 275 11.85 2.03 -9.66
C ILE A 275 10.37 2.40 -9.43
N PRO A 276 9.36 1.69 -9.97
CA PRO A 276 7.96 2.02 -9.72
C PRO A 276 7.56 1.92 -8.24
N VAL A 277 8.15 0.97 -7.52
CA VAL A 277 7.92 0.79 -6.08
C VAL A 277 8.39 2.02 -5.31
N LEU A 278 9.61 2.49 -5.60
CA LEU A 278 10.17 3.70 -5.00
C LEU A 278 9.34 4.94 -5.38
N ALA A 279 8.93 5.05 -6.64
CA ALA A 279 8.10 6.17 -7.11
C ALA A 279 6.76 6.24 -6.34
N VAL A 280 6.04 5.13 -6.23
CA VAL A 280 4.77 5.06 -5.48
C VAL A 280 4.99 5.39 -4.01
N PHE A 281 6.05 4.85 -3.38
CA PHE A 281 6.38 5.15 -2.00
C PHE A 281 6.68 6.65 -1.79
N LEU A 282 7.54 7.24 -2.62
CA LEU A 282 7.91 8.65 -2.51
C LEU A 282 6.71 9.59 -2.70
N LEU A 283 5.78 9.25 -3.59
CA LEU A 283 4.56 10.03 -3.82
C LEU A 283 3.59 9.96 -2.62
N LEU A 284 3.48 8.79 -1.98
CA LEU A 284 2.47 8.54 -0.95
C LEU A 284 3.01 8.59 0.49
N GLN A 285 4.33 8.67 0.72
CA GLN A 285 4.95 8.67 2.07
C GLN A 285 4.40 9.75 3.00
N ARG A 286 4.10 10.95 2.47
CA ARG A 286 3.53 12.06 3.26
C ARG A 286 2.18 11.70 3.91
N PHE A 287 1.37 10.91 3.24
CA PHE A 287 0.06 10.48 3.76
C PHE A 287 0.21 9.37 4.80
N ILE A 288 1.18 8.47 4.60
CA ILE A 288 1.49 7.39 5.56
C ILE A 288 1.97 7.99 6.90
N MET A 289 2.86 8.98 6.84
CA MET A 289 3.38 9.65 8.06
C MET A 289 2.27 10.37 8.84
N GLN A 290 1.28 10.97 8.17
CA GLN A 290 0.14 11.62 8.82
C GLN A 290 -0.76 10.63 9.56
N GLY A 291 -0.99 9.44 8.99
CA GLY A 291 -1.78 8.39 9.62
C GLY A 291 -1.18 7.87 10.92
N VAL A 292 0.14 7.71 10.97
CA VAL A 292 0.86 7.25 12.18
C VAL A 292 0.87 8.32 13.27
N ALA A 293 1.00 9.59 12.90
CA ALA A 293 1.02 10.70 13.88
C ALA A 293 -0.33 10.88 14.60
N MET A 294 -1.45 10.59 13.95
CA MET A 294 -2.80 10.72 14.55
C MET A 294 -3.12 9.60 15.57
N THR A 295 -2.46 8.45 15.48
CA THR A 295 -2.67 7.35 16.45
C THR A 295 -1.86 7.52 17.74
N GLY A 296 -0.90 8.43 17.78
CA GLY A 296 0.01 8.67 18.93
C GLY A 296 -0.43 9.75 19.90
N ILE A 297 -1.52 10.48 19.65
CA ILE A 297 -2.01 11.55 20.55
C ILE A 297 -3.32 11.04 21.19
N LYS A 298 -3.18 10.35 22.29
CA LYS A 298 -4.23 10.18 23.32
C LYS A 298 -3.91 11.03 24.52
#